data_40b39cfbcacf64469b2a37ff70909eb6
#
_entry.id   40b39cfbcacf64469b2a37ff70909eb6
#
_cell.length_a   1.000
_cell.length_b   1.000
_cell.length_c   1.000
_cell.angle_alpha   90.00
_cell.angle_beta   90.00
_cell.angle_gamma   90.00
#
_symmetry.space_group_name_H-M   'P 1'
#
loop_
_entity.id
_entity.type
_entity.pdbx_description
1 polymer ?
#
loop_
_entity_poly.entity_id
_entity_poly.type
_entity_poly.pdbx_seq_one_letter_code
_entity_poly.pdbx_strand_id
1 'polypeptide(L)'
;NVGYDPVTRLWDVIIKYSGPESGLAGNGIQVVPLLGGYAVVTLPESEVDEYSHRVQVEFMEKPKRLYFELFQAKGASCIRTVQTGRNGLTGKGILTGVVDSGVDYFHPDFRNENGSSRILRLWEQSIQGNPPQGYVTGTEYTKEQIDEALALGENQGRRLVPSSDYSGHGTSVLGIAAGNGRASDGVNQGVACESDLLVVKMGIPRENSFPRTTELIQGIDYLVRQALTMGRPMAINLSFGNNYGSHKGDSLLETY
;
A
#
# COMPACT_ATOMS: atom_id res chain seq x y z
N ASN A 1 11.27 -2.15 -20.04
CA ASN A 1 11.90 -2.66 -18.82
C ASN A 1 11.20 -2.07 -17.60
N VAL A 2 10.55 -2.91 -16.80
CA VAL A 2 9.93 -2.50 -15.54
C VAL A 2 11.04 -2.14 -14.54
N GLY A 3 10.94 -0.99 -13.90
CA GLY A 3 11.98 -0.50 -12.97
C GLY A 3 13.03 0.40 -13.60
N TYR A 4 13.13 0.48 -14.93
CA TYR A 4 14.05 1.37 -15.61
C TYR A 4 13.38 2.68 -16.04
N ASP A 5 14.01 3.78 -15.69
CA ASP A 5 13.64 5.11 -16.16
C ASP A 5 14.58 5.55 -17.28
N PRO A 6 14.08 5.65 -18.52
CA PRO A 6 14.94 6.02 -19.64
C PRO A 6 15.36 7.51 -19.64
N VAL A 7 14.67 8.37 -18.87
CA VAL A 7 15.00 9.80 -18.77
C VAL A 7 16.16 10.00 -17.82
N THR A 8 16.08 9.44 -16.62
CA THR A 8 17.12 9.55 -15.59
C THR A 8 18.19 8.48 -15.71
N ARG A 9 17.96 7.42 -16.50
CA ARG A 9 18.80 6.23 -16.64
C ARG A 9 19.06 5.51 -15.32
N LEU A 10 18.05 5.54 -14.44
CA LEU A 10 18.06 4.87 -13.15
C LEU A 10 17.26 3.57 -13.20
N TRP A 11 17.71 2.59 -12.43
CA TRP A 11 16.99 1.38 -12.11
C TRP A 11 16.47 1.41 -10.68
N ASP A 12 15.23 0.99 -10.47
CA ASP A 12 14.74 0.57 -9.17
C ASP A 12 14.82 -0.95 -9.10
N VAL A 13 15.42 -1.49 -8.04
CA VAL A 13 15.55 -2.92 -7.79
C VAL A 13 15.18 -3.26 -6.34
N ILE A 14 14.80 -4.50 -6.11
CA ILE A 14 14.60 -5.04 -4.77
C ILE A 14 15.82 -5.89 -4.43
N ILE A 15 16.36 -5.72 -3.22
CA ILE A 15 17.47 -6.54 -2.73
C ILE A 15 17.12 -7.23 -1.40
N LYS A 16 17.69 -8.41 -1.23
CA LYS A 16 17.92 -9.05 0.06
C LYS A 16 19.37 -8.80 0.45
N TYR A 17 19.60 -8.33 1.69
CA TYR A 17 20.95 -8.01 2.14
C TYR A 17 21.20 -8.46 3.58
N SER A 18 22.47 -8.58 3.94
CA SER A 18 22.95 -8.83 5.30
C SER A 18 24.02 -7.81 5.70
N GLY A 19 24.14 -7.59 7.00
CA GLY A 19 25.10 -6.61 7.54
C GLY A 19 24.52 -5.19 7.64
N PRO A 20 25.39 -4.19 7.90
CA PRO A 20 24.94 -2.82 8.15
C PRO A 20 24.48 -2.12 6.86
N GLU A 21 23.39 -1.33 6.98
CA GLU A 21 22.81 -0.54 5.87
C GLU A 21 23.81 0.44 5.23
N SER A 22 24.79 0.92 6.02
CA SER A 22 25.85 1.82 5.53
C SER A 22 26.67 1.24 4.38
N GLY A 23 26.75 -0.08 4.27
CA GLY A 23 27.43 -0.75 3.17
C GLY A 23 26.64 -0.79 1.86
N LEU A 24 25.36 -0.41 1.90
CA LEU A 24 24.50 -0.33 0.72
C LEU A 24 24.60 1.03 0.02
N ALA A 25 25.07 2.05 0.72
CA ALA A 25 25.17 3.42 0.20
C ALA A 25 26.22 3.54 -0.92
N GLY A 26 26.05 4.53 -1.79
CA GLY A 26 26.98 4.83 -2.87
C GLY A 26 26.66 6.17 -3.54
N ASN A 27 27.57 6.65 -4.37
CA ASN A 27 27.34 7.89 -5.09
C ASN A 27 26.23 7.70 -6.14
N GLY A 28 25.18 8.51 -6.06
CA GLY A 28 24.01 8.39 -6.94
C GLY A 28 23.12 7.18 -6.66
N ILE A 29 23.35 6.48 -5.53
CA ILE A 29 22.54 5.33 -5.11
C ILE A 29 21.63 5.76 -3.95
N GLN A 30 20.33 5.55 -4.12
CA GLN A 30 19.33 5.78 -3.08
C GLN A 30 18.85 4.43 -2.54
N VAL A 31 18.82 4.29 -1.23
CA VAL A 31 18.41 3.05 -0.55
C VAL A 31 17.24 3.35 0.37
N VAL A 32 16.18 2.58 0.24
CA VAL A 32 15.04 2.55 1.16
C VAL A 32 15.07 1.20 1.88
N PRO A 33 15.60 1.15 3.12
CA PRO A 33 15.65 -0.10 3.87
C PRO A 33 14.25 -0.51 4.34
N LEU A 34 13.94 -1.79 4.16
CA LEU A 34 12.71 -2.44 4.59
C LEU A 34 12.98 -3.37 5.77
N LEU A 35 11.92 -3.88 6.39
CA LEU A 35 12.06 -4.89 7.45
C LEU A 35 12.71 -6.18 6.92
N GLY A 36 13.25 -6.98 7.83
CA GLY A 36 13.74 -8.32 7.52
C GLY A 36 15.00 -8.40 6.64
N GLY A 37 15.76 -7.29 6.48
CA GLY A 37 16.98 -7.27 5.65
C GLY A 37 16.68 -7.17 4.15
N TYR A 38 15.60 -6.48 3.79
CA TYR A 38 15.27 -6.12 2.42
C TYR A 38 15.47 -4.63 2.20
N ALA A 39 15.66 -4.21 0.95
CA ALA A 39 15.67 -2.81 0.57
C ALA A 39 15.19 -2.62 -0.87
N VAL A 40 14.60 -1.46 -1.14
CA VAL A 40 14.45 -0.95 -2.50
C VAL A 40 15.61 -0.03 -2.78
N VAL A 41 16.29 -0.25 -3.89
CA VAL A 41 17.48 0.51 -4.29
C VAL A 41 17.24 1.14 -5.64
N THR A 42 17.45 2.46 -5.71
CA THR A 42 17.47 3.21 -6.98
C THR A 42 18.92 3.55 -7.29
N LEU A 43 19.40 3.11 -8.45
CA LEU A 43 20.80 3.25 -8.84
C LEU A 43 20.97 3.48 -10.36
N PRO A 44 22.09 4.09 -10.79
CA PRO A 44 22.40 4.25 -12.21
C PRO A 44 22.51 2.89 -12.94
N GLU A 45 22.07 2.86 -14.20
CA GLU A 45 22.17 1.65 -15.04
C GLU A 45 23.59 1.07 -15.08
N SER A 46 24.60 1.94 -15.10
CA SER A 46 26.02 1.54 -15.12
C SER A 46 26.47 0.83 -13.84
N GLU A 47 25.78 1.04 -12.72
CA GLU A 47 26.15 0.51 -11.41
C GLU A 47 25.46 -0.82 -11.07
N VAL A 48 24.44 -1.22 -11.84
CA VAL A 48 23.59 -2.39 -11.52
C VAL A 48 24.40 -3.67 -11.37
N ASP A 49 25.33 -3.91 -12.31
CA ASP A 49 26.14 -5.14 -12.29
C ASP A 49 27.10 -5.16 -11.10
N GLU A 50 27.87 -4.10 -10.89
CA GLU A 50 28.80 -3.98 -9.76
C GLU A 50 28.06 -4.05 -8.43
N TYR A 51 26.91 -3.37 -8.31
CA TYR A 51 26.10 -3.37 -7.11
C TYR A 51 25.59 -4.77 -6.73
N SER A 52 25.22 -5.57 -7.74
CA SER A 52 24.74 -6.94 -7.53
C SER A 52 25.80 -7.88 -6.94
N HIS A 53 27.07 -7.55 -7.10
CA HIS A 53 28.23 -8.32 -6.60
C HIS A 53 28.75 -7.81 -5.25
N ARG A 54 28.12 -6.82 -4.63
CA ARG A 54 28.52 -6.35 -3.29
C ARG A 54 28.35 -7.47 -2.26
N VAL A 55 29.27 -7.57 -1.33
CA VAL A 55 29.30 -8.64 -0.31
C VAL A 55 28.02 -8.66 0.55
N GLN A 56 27.40 -7.50 0.76
CA GLN A 56 26.16 -7.39 1.53
C GLN A 56 24.91 -7.81 0.75
N VAL A 57 24.96 -7.83 -0.58
CA VAL A 57 23.80 -8.16 -1.43
C VAL A 57 23.74 -9.67 -1.61
N GLU A 58 22.77 -10.30 -0.97
CA GLU A 58 22.54 -11.75 -1.09
C GLU A 58 21.78 -12.08 -2.37
N PHE A 59 20.84 -11.25 -2.75
CA PHE A 59 20.03 -11.41 -3.95
C PHE A 59 19.52 -10.06 -4.44
N MET A 60 19.37 -9.91 -5.75
CA MET A 60 18.79 -8.73 -6.40
C MET A 60 17.73 -9.15 -7.41
N GLU A 61 16.59 -8.50 -7.36
CA GLU A 61 15.48 -8.75 -8.27
C GLU A 61 14.99 -7.44 -8.92
N LYS A 62 14.73 -7.51 -10.24
CA LYS A 62 14.07 -6.41 -10.96
C LYS A 62 12.58 -6.40 -10.61
N PRO A 63 11.96 -5.22 -10.43
CA PRO A 63 10.54 -5.14 -10.13
C PRO A 63 9.71 -5.73 -11.26
N LYS A 64 8.57 -6.31 -10.90
CA LYS A 64 7.59 -6.85 -11.82
C LYS A 64 6.40 -5.92 -11.93
N ARG A 65 5.73 -5.92 -13.07
CA ARG A 65 4.49 -5.18 -13.29
C ARG A 65 3.35 -5.89 -12.55
N LEU A 66 2.46 -5.12 -11.94
CA LEU A 66 1.29 -5.62 -11.24
C LEU A 66 0.01 -5.26 -12.01
N TYR A 67 -1.00 -6.10 -11.92
CA TYR A 67 -2.31 -5.92 -12.54
C TYR A 67 -3.40 -6.06 -11.47
N PHE A 68 -4.51 -5.31 -11.62
CA PHE A 68 -5.65 -5.40 -10.71
C PHE A 68 -6.42 -6.72 -10.92
N GLU A 69 -6.80 -7.36 -9.81
CA GLU A 69 -7.65 -8.55 -9.80
C GLU A 69 -8.91 -8.30 -8.95
N LEU A 70 -10.08 -8.64 -9.48
CA LEU A 70 -11.39 -8.51 -8.81
C LEU A 70 -12.02 -9.88 -8.62
N PHE A 71 -12.44 -10.19 -7.37
CA PHE A 71 -13.14 -11.43 -7.04
C PHE A 71 -14.49 -11.23 -6.37
N GLN A 72 -15.51 -12.02 -6.80
CA GLN A 72 -16.83 -12.13 -6.19
C GLN A 72 -16.81 -13.16 -5.04
N ALA A 73 -16.24 -12.82 -3.88
CA ALA A 73 -15.96 -13.80 -2.81
C ALA A 73 -16.93 -13.79 -1.61
N LYS A 74 -17.79 -12.78 -1.45
CA LYS A 74 -18.61 -12.59 -0.23
C LYS A 74 -19.64 -13.67 0.07
N GLY A 75 -20.17 -14.32 -0.98
CA GLY A 75 -21.22 -15.34 -0.84
C GLY A 75 -20.71 -16.72 -0.42
N ALA A 76 -19.47 -17.03 -0.78
CA ALA A 76 -18.90 -18.39 -0.64
C ALA A 76 -18.25 -18.66 0.72
N SER A 77 -17.94 -17.61 1.51
CA SER A 77 -17.07 -17.74 2.69
C SER A 77 -17.80 -17.74 4.05
N CYS A 78 -19.14 -17.83 4.10
CA CYS A 78 -19.94 -17.91 5.34
C CYS A 78 -19.66 -16.78 6.37
N ILE A 79 -19.17 -15.63 5.95
CA ILE A 79 -18.72 -14.53 6.81
C ILE A 79 -19.86 -13.97 7.67
N ARG A 80 -21.11 -13.98 7.17
CA ARG A 80 -22.28 -13.50 7.95
C ARG A 80 -22.42 -14.23 9.28
N THR A 81 -22.14 -15.52 9.34
CA THR A 81 -22.25 -16.31 10.57
C THR A 81 -21.25 -15.86 11.63
N VAL A 82 -20.05 -15.41 11.20
CA VAL A 82 -19.01 -14.89 12.09
C VAL A 82 -19.36 -13.50 12.62
N GLN A 83 -19.95 -12.64 11.78
CA GLN A 83 -20.34 -11.29 12.16
C GLN A 83 -21.58 -11.25 13.08
N THR A 84 -22.54 -12.15 12.88
CA THR A 84 -23.81 -12.19 13.62
C THR A 84 -23.81 -13.22 14.75
N GLY A 85 -22.79 -14.07 14.86
CA GLY A 85 -22.64 -15.10 15.89
C GLY A 85 -22.45 -14.52 17.30
N ARG A 86 -22.39 -15.42 18.31
CA ARG A 86 -22.25 -15.05 19.74
C ARG A 86 -21.10 -14.07 20.02
N ASN A 87 -20.08 -14.00 19.17
CA ASN A 87 -18.89 -13.16 19.37
C ASN A 87 -18.85 -11.92 18.47
N GLY A 88 -19.78 -11.77 17.50
CA GLY A 88 -19.94 -10.59 16.67
C GLY A 88 -18.60 -10.01 16.15
N LEU A 89 -17.80 -10.82 15.41
CA LEU A 89 -16.49 -10.38 14.97
C LEU A 89 -16.62 -9.40 13.78
N THR A 90 -16.44 -8.12 14.07
CA THR A 90 -16.63 -7.02 13.12
C THR A 90 -15.32 -6.29 12.78
N GLY A 91 -14.20 -6.77 13.32
CA GLY A 91 -12.89 -6.12 13.16
C GLY A 91 -12.66 -4.94 14.12
N LYS A 92 -13.50 -4.76 15.12
CA LYS A 92 -13.32 -3.70 16.13
C LYS A 92 -11.97 -3.85 16.85
N GLY A 93 -11.18 -2.78 16.89
CA GLY A 93 -9.83 -2.79 17.48
C GLY A 93 -8.73 -3.29 16.55
N ILE A 94 -9.08 -3.83 15.37
CA ILE A 94 -8.15 -4.30 14.35
C ILE A 94 -7.92 -3.21 13.31
N LEU A 95 -6.76 -3.21 12.68
CA LEU A 95 -6.47 -2.41 11.50
C LEU A 95 -6.74 -3.24 10.23
N THR A 96 -7.38 -2.64 9.24
CA THR A 96 -7.43 -3.17 7.88
C THR A 96 -6.54 -2.31 6.99
N GLY A 97 -5.47 -2.91 6.46
CA GLY A 97 -4.56 -2.29 5.51
C GLY A 97 -4.93 -2.66 4.08
N VAL A 98 -4.82 -1.72 3.16
CA VAL A 98 -4.97 -1.98 1.71
C VAL A 98 -3.84 -1.30 0.95
N VAL A 99 -3.24 -2.05 0.02
CA VAL A 99 -2.30 -1.51 -0.98
C VAL A 99 -2.95 -1.71 -2.34
N ASP A 100 -3.41 -0.61 -2.97
CA ASP A 100 -4.25 -0.72 -4.17
C ASP A 100 -4.17 0.56 -5.05
N SER A 101 -5.12 0.75 -5.97
CA SER A 101 -5.24 1.90 -6.88
C SER A 101 -5.60 3.22 -6.18
N GLY A 102 -5.82 3.19 -4.88
CA GLY A 102 -6.33 4.29 -4.08
C GLY A 102 -7.68 4.00 -3.48
N VAL A 103 -8.26 4.99 -2.85
CA VAL A 103 -9.59 4.90 -2.23
C VAL A 103 -10.31 6.23 -2.37
N ASP A 104 -11.58 6.18 -2.71
CA ASP A 104 -12.47 7.35 -2.55
C ASP A 104 -12.75 7.56 -1.06
N TYR A 105 -11.91 8.36 -0.40
CA TYR A 105 -12.05 8.64 1.04
C TYR A 105 -13.30 9.47 1.38
N PHE A 106 -13.99 10.05 0.38
CA PHE A 106 -15.30 10.68 0.55
C PHE A 106 -16.45 9.67 0.63
N HIS A 107 -16.23 8.40 0.28
CA HIS A 107 -17.28 7.39 0.32
C HIS A 107 -17.83 7.20 1.75
N PRO A 108 -19.16 7.17 1.96
CA PRO A 108 -19.77 7.06 3.29
C PRO A 108 -19.31 5.85 4.09
N ASP A 109 -19.00 4.73 3.44
CA ASP A 109 -18.59 3.48 4.08
C ASP A 109 -17.22 3.54 4.79
N PHE A 110 -16.44 4.58 4.49
CA PHE A 110 -15.14 4.81 5.14
C PHE A 110 -15.18 5.93 6.18
N ARG A 111 -16.37 6.35 6.60
CA ARG A 111 -16.59 7.38 7.63
C ARG A 111 -17.28 6.81 8.85
N ASN A 112 -16.96 7.37 10.00
CA ASN A 112 -17.68 7.15 11.25
C ASN A 112 -19.06 7.82 11.22
N GLU A 113 -19.92 7.51 12.20
CA GLU A 113 -21.26 8.11 12.34
C GLU A 113 -21.21 9.63 12.49
N ASN A 114 -20.19 10.15 13.17
CA ASN A 114 -19.95 11.58 13.34
C ASN A 114 -19.38 12.28 12.09
N GLY A 115 -19.24 11.56 10.97
CA GLY A 115 -18.72 12.08 9.70
C GLY A 115 -17.20 12.07 9.57
N SER A 116 -16.45 11.79 10.65
CA SER A 116 -14.98 11.69 10.58
C SER A 116 -14.51 10.45 9.80
N SER A 117 -13.29 10.48 9.30
CA SER A 117 -12.69 9.36 8.58
C SER A 117 -12.42 8.15 9.49
N ARG A 118 -12.60 6.95 8.97
CA ARG A 118 -12.05 5.70 9.51
C ARG A 118 -10.62 5.44 9.02
N ILE A 119 -10.17 6.18 7.99
CA ILE A 119 -8.81 6.09 7.46
C ILE A 119 -7.89 6.87 8.40
N LEU A 120 -6.98 6.17 9.09
CA LEU A 120 -6.02 6.77 10.02
C LEU A 120 -4.80 7.35 9.31
N ARG A 121 -4.39 6.71 8.22
CA ARG A 121 -3.27 7.14 7.36
C ARG A 121 -3.56 6.76 5.91
N LEU A 122 -3.20 7.64 4.99
CA LEU A 122 -3.25 7.40 3.56
C LEU A 122 -1.89 7.81 2.95
N TRP A 123 -1.17 6.84 2.40
CA TRP A 123 0.06 7.10 1.65
C TRP A 123 -0.24 7.07 0.15
N GLU A 124 -0.20 8.23 -0.46
CA GLU A 124 -0.36 8.45 -1.90
C GLU A 124 1.02 8.43 -2.57
N GLN A 125 1.44 7.29 -3.11
CA GLN A 125 2.78 7.13 -3.70
C GLN A 125 2.96 7.87 -5.02
N SER A 126 1.87 8.19 -5.73
CA SER A 126 1.95 8.83 -7.06
C SER A 126 2.06 10.34 -7.03
N ILE A 127 1.87 10.98 -5.87
CA ILE A 127 1.95 12.44 -5.71
C ILE A 127 3.16 12.79 -4.85
N GLN A 128 4.17 13.39 -5.45
CA GLN A 128 5.37 13.81 -4.71
C GLN A 128 5.07 14.96 -3.76
N GLY A 129 5.50 14.84 -2.51
CA GLY A 129 5.30 15.83 -1.45
C GLY A 129 6.03 15.43 -0.17
N ASN A 130 5.28 15.24 0.90
CA ASN A 130 5.82 14.83 2.21
C ASN A 130 5.67 13.31 2.38
N PRO A 131 6.68 12.50 2.03
CA PRO A 131 6.61 11.05 2.19
C PRO A 131 6.58 10.64 3.67
N PRO A 132 6.10 9.43 4.00
CA PRO A 132 6.23 8.89 5.34
C PRO A 132 7.70 8.79 5.75
N GLN A 133 7.94 8.80 7.05
CA GLN A 133 9.30 8.67 7.58
C GLN A 133 9.95 7.35 7.14
N GLY A 134 11.15 7.45 6.57
CA GLY A 134 11.91 6.31 6.05
C GLY A 134 11.68 6.01 4.57
N TYR A 135 10.75 6.72 3.91
CA TYR A 135 10.49 6.61 2.47
C TYR A 135 10.85 7.92 1.77
N VAL A 136 10.94 7.88 0.44
CA VAL A 136 11.45 8.99 -0.37
C VAL A 136 10.48 9.49 -1.43
N THR A 137 9.37 8.76 -1.62
CA THR A 137 8.37 9.08 -2.63
C THR A 137 6.98 9.21 -2.03
N GLY A 138 6.13 9.93 -2.73
CA GLY A 138 4.74 10.07 -2.36
C GLY A 138 4.46 11.17 -1.34
N THR A 139 3.25 11.13 -0.81
CA THR A 139 2.76 12.02 0.25
C THR A 139 1.93 11.22 1.23
N GLU A 140 2.21 11.34 2.53
CA GLU A 140 1.37 10.78 3.58
C GLU A 140 0.34 11.83 4.03
N TYR A 141 -0.90 11.39 4.19
CA TYR A 141 -1.99 12.17 4.76
C TYR A 141 -2.46 11.52 6.05
N THR A 142 -2.54 12.33 7.12
CA THR A 142 -3.03 11.89 8.43
C THR A 142 -4.55 11.93 8.48
N LYS A 143 -5.12 11.25 9.50
CA LYS A 143 -6.56 11.30 9.75
C LYS A 143 -7.08 12.74 9.89
N GLU A 144 -6.35 13.60 10.56
CA GLU A 144 -6.71 15.00 10.80
C GLU A 144 -6.83 15.78 9.48
N GLN A 145 -5.89 15.56 8.56
CA GLN A 145 -5.93 16.19 7.23
C GLN A 145 -7.10 15.63 6.39
N ILE A 146 -7.38 14.33 6.50
CA ILE A 146 -8.52 13.71 5.82
C ILE A 146 -9.83 14.24 6.41
N ASP A 147 -9.94 14.37 7.73
CA ASP A 147 -11.12 14.92 8.40
C ASP A 147 -11.35 16.40 8.02
N GLU A 148 -10.28 17.20 7.93
CA GLU A 148 -10.35 18.57 7.42
C GLU A 148 -10.84 18.61 5.97
N ALA A 149 -10.30 17.73 5.11
CA ALA A 149 -10.75 17.63 3.72
C ALA A 149 -12.24 17.24 3.62
N LEU A 150 -12.69 16.31 4.45
CA LEU A 150 -14.10 15.91 4.52
C LEU A 150 -15.01 17.07 4.96
N ALA A 151 -14.57 17.89 5.93
CA ALA A 151 -15.32 19.04 6.43
C ALA A 151 -15.44 20.16 5.38
N LEU A 152 -14.44 20.34 4.52
CA LEU A 152 -14.43 21.31 3.42
C LEU A 152 -15.36 20.91 2.25
N GLY A 153 -15.82 19.66 2.21
CA GLY A 153 -16.57 19.09 1.10
C GLY A 153 -15.67 18.71 -0.09
N GLU A 154 -16.21 17.94 -1.02
CA GLU A 154 -15.43 17.22 -2.02
C GLU A 154 -14.55 18.14 -2.88
N ASN A 155 -15.10 19.24 -3.41
CA ASN A 155 -14.36 20.13 -4.33
C ASN A 155 -13.14 20.80 -3.68
N GLN A 156 -13.26 21.23 -2.42
CA GLN A 156 -12.17 21.88 -1.70
C GLN A 156 -11.28 20.86 -1.00
N GLY A 157 -11.88 19.81 -0.44
CA GLY A 157 -11.17 18.74 0.25
C GLY A 157 -10.19 18.00 -0.66
N ARG A 158 -10.55 17.75 -1.94
CA ARG A 158 -9.63 17.15 -2.91
C ARG A 158 -8.47 18.06 -3.34
N ARG A 159 -8.49 19.35 -2.98
CA ARG A 159 -7.31 20.23 -3.11
C ARG A 159 -6.35 20.06 -1.94
N LEU A 160 -6.87 19.74 -0.76
CA LEU A 160 -6.07 19.49 0.45
C LEU A 160 -5.49 18.07 0.44
N VAL A 161 -6.34 17.08 0.12
CA VAL A 161 -5.97 15.66 -0.01
C VAL A 161 -6.31 15.22 -1.44
N PRO A 162 -5.41 15.44 -2.43
CA PRO A 162 -5.70 15.19 -3.84
C PRO A 162 -5.63 13.71 -4.25
N SER A 163 -5.56 12.79 -3.29
CA SER A 163 -5.64 11.36 -3.55
C SER A 163 -7.03 10.96 -4.07
N SER A 164 -7.05 10.13 -5.10
CA SER A 164 -8.28 9.65 -5.73
C SER A 164 -8.08 8.25 -6.29
N ASP A 165 -9.15 7.48 -6.37
CA ASP A 165 -9.18 6.17 -7.02
C ASP A 165 -9.86 6.27 -8.38
N TYR A 166 -9.07 6.50 -9.43
CA TYR A 166 -9.59 6.65 -10.80
C TYR A 166 -10.15 5.36 -11.39
N SER A 167 -9.69 4.21 -10.92
CA SER A 167 -10.17 2.90 -11.39
C SER A 167 -11.40 2.41 -10.64
N GLY A 168 -11.60 2.88 -9.41
CA GLY A 168 -12.60 2.40 -8.47
C GLY A 168 -12.28 1.02 -7.87
N HIS A 169 -11.14 0.42 -8.25
CA HIS A 169 -10.79 -0.94 -7.81
C HIS A 169 -10.49 -0.96 -6.30
N GLY A 170 -9.57 -0.14 -5.81
CA GLY A 170 -9.19 -0.10 -4.41
C GLY A 170 -10.34 0.31 -3.49
N THR A 171 -11.22 1.22 -3.96
CA THR A 171 -12.46 1.60 -3.26
C THR A 171 -13.38 0.40 -3.10
N SER A 172 -13.59 -0.37 -4.17
CA SER A 172 -14.43 -1.57 -4.16
C SER A 172 -13.85 -2.66 -3.27
N VAL A 173 -12.55 -2.91 -3.38
CA VAL A 173 -11.83 -3.91 -2.58
C VAL A 173 -11.86 -3.56 -1.10
N LEU A 174 -11.58 -2.30 -0.74
CA LEU A 174 -11.67 -1.86 0.66
C LEU A 174 -13.11 -1.91 1.18
N GLY A 175 -14.10 -1.58 0.34
CA GLY A 175 -15.52 -1.72 0.68
C GLY A 175 -15.89 -3.15 1.04
N ILE A 176 -15.42 -4.14 0.27
CA ILE A 176 -15.64 -5.57 0.57
C ILE A 176 -14.89 -5.98 1.84
N ALA A 177 -13.66 -5.53 2.02
CA ALA A 177 -12.85 -5.87 3.18
C ALA A 177 -13.38 -5.23 4.47
N ALA A 178 -13.75 -3.94 4.44
CA ALA A 178 -13.97 -3.17 5.66
C ALA A 178 -15.01 -2.04 5.58
N GLY A 179 -15.77 -1.92 4.49
CA GLY A 179 -16.86 -0.94 4.39
C GLY A 179 -17.89 -1.14 5.49
N ASN A 180 -18.37 -0.06 6.12
CA ASN A 180 -19.39 -0.17 7.19
C ASN A 180 -20.83 -0.20 6.67
N GLY A 181 -21.03 -0.10 5.36
CA GLY A 181 -22.32 -0.22 4.70
C GLY A 181 -23.22 1.02 4.81
N ARG A 182 -22.70 2.18 5.24
CA ARG A 182 -23.50 3.41 5.41
C ARG A 182 -24.14 3.91 4.13
N ALA A 183 -23.49 3.70 2.98
CA ALA A 183 -24.06 4.05 1.68
C ALA A 183 -25.27 3.17 1.28
N SER A 184 -25.51 2.09 2.00
CA SER A 184 -26.57 1.11 1.72
C SER A 184 -27.41 0.77 2.96
N ASP A 185 -27.51 1.69 3.93
CA ASP A 185 -28.23 1.49 5.18
C ASP A 185 -27.88 0.16 5.89
N GLY A 186 -26.61 -0.22 5.85
CA GLY A 186 -26.09 -1.43 6.50
C GLY A 186 -26.23 -2.72 5.67
N VAL A 187 -26.83 -2.68 4.47
CA VAL A 187 -27.07 -3.87 3.64
C VAL A 187 -25.74 -4.45 3.08
N ASN A 188 -24.85 -3.59 2.62
CA ASN A 188 -23.60 -3.97 1.99
C ASN A 188 -22.38 -3.72 2.89
N GLN A 189 -22.36 -4.33 4.06
CA GLN A 189 -21.20 -4.24 4.96
C GLN A 189 -20.03 -5.12 4.48
N GLY A 190 -18.81 -4.66 4.72
CA GLY A 190 -17.57 -5.43 4.54
C GLY A 190 -17.39 -6.50 5.62
N VAL A 191 -16.28 -7.22 5.52
CA VAL A 191 -15.93 -8.29 6.47
C VAL A 191 -15.57 -7.69 7.84
N ALA A 192 -14.70 -6.68 7.88
CA ALA A 192 -14.22 -5.99 9.07
C ALA A 192 -14.84 -4.59 9.20
N CYS A 193 -16.18 -4.51 9.21
CA CYS A 193 -16.93 -3.25 9.07
C CYS A 193 -16.71 -2.24 10.21
N GLU A 194 -16.14 -2.64 11.35
CA GLU A 194 -15.76 -1.76 12.47
C GLU A 194 -14.25 -1.58 12.64
N SER A 195 -13.42 -2.06 11.70
CA SER A 195 -11.98 -1.82 11.75
C SER A 195 -11.63 -0.38 11.39
N ASP A 196 -10.48 0.10 11.89
CA ASP A 196 -9.85 1.31 11.35
C ASP A 196 -9.01 0.97 10.12
N LEU A 197 -8.79 1.96 9.25
CA LEU A 197 -8.27 1.75 7.92
C LEU A 197 -6.89 2.40 7.75
N LEU A 198 -5.99 1.69 7.08
CA LEU A 198 -4.73 2.20 6.56
C LEU A 198 -4.69 1.98 5.05
N VAL A 199 -4.40 3.03 4.29
CA VAL A 199 -4.49 2.99 2.83
C VAL A 199 -3.14 3.35 2.22
N VAL A 200 -2.69 2.53 1.28
CA VAL A 200 -1.59 2.87 0.38
C VAL A 200 -2.14 2.86 -1.04
N LYS A 201 -2.09 4.01 -1.70
CA LYS A 201 -2.31 4.10 -3.12
C LYS A 201 -0.99 3.92 -3.85
N MET A 202 -0.88 2.82 -4.58
CA MET A 202 0.31 2.51 -5.34
C MET A 202 0.49 3.43 -6.54
N GLY A 203 1.74 3.78 -6.79
CA GLY A 203 2.13 4.54 -7.95
C GLY A 203 3.54 5.09 -7.80
N ILE A 204 4.01 5.73 -8.86
CA ILE A 204 5.22 6.54 -8.84
C ILE A 204 4.83 7.92 -9.39
N PRO A 205 5.47 9.00 -8.95
CA PRO A 205 5.17 10.36 -9.44
C PRO A 205 5.72 10.56 -10.86
N ARG A 206 5.15 9.84 -11.84
CA ARG A 206 5.49 9.88 -13.27
C ARG A 206 4.23 9.66 -14.11
N GLU A 207 4.18 10.30 -15.27
CA GLU A 207 3.12 10.05 -16.26
C GLU A 207 3.20 8.61 -16.82
N ASN A 208 2.04 8.00 -17.05
CA ASN A 208 1.90 6.66 -17.65
C ASN A 208 2.64 5.53 -16.92
N SER A 209 2.76 5.61 -15.60
CA SER A 209 3.36 4.56 -14.80
C SER A 209 2.34 3.52 -14.35
N PHE A 210 2.76 2.25 -14.38
CA PHE A 210 2.01 1.15 -13.77
C PHE A 210 2.58 0.82 -12.39
N PRO A 211 1.75 0.37 -11.43
CA PRO A 211 2.23 -0.17 -10.17
C PRO A 211 3.22 -1.32 -10.38
N ARG A 212 4.26 -1.35 -9.57
CA ARG A 212 5.33 -2.36 -9.63
C ARG A 212 5.49 -3.03 -8.27
N THR A 213 6.24 -4.12 -8.23
CA THR A 213 6.53 -4.82 -6.97
C THR A 213 7.35 -3.97 -6.00
N THR A 214 8.09 -2.96 -6.47
CA THR A 214 8.81 -1.99 -5.62
C THR A 214 7.85 -1.13 -4.80
N GLU A 215 6.79 -0.61 -5.39
CA GLU A 215 5.77 0.17 -4.70
C GLU A 215 4.94 -0.72 -3.77
N LEU A 216 4.65 -1.96 -4.18
CA LEU A 216 3.91 -2.92 -3.39
C LEU A 216 4.67 -3.28 -2.10
N ILE A 217 5.94 -3.68 -2.22
CA ILE A 217 6.74 -4.09 -1.05
C ILE A 217 6.94 -2.92 -0.06
N GLN A 218 7.15 -1.71 -0.56
CA GLN A 218 7.20 -0.51 0.29
C GLN A 218 5.84 -0.24 0.96
N GLY A 219 4.74 -0.45 0.24
CA GLY A 219 3.39 -0.29 0.79
C GLY A 219 3.11 -1.28 1.93
N ILE A 220 3.51 -2.55 1.77
CA ILE A 220 3.39 -3.58 2.80
C ILE A 220 4.25 -3.21 4.02
N ASP A 221 5.53 -2.89 3.81
CA ASP A 221 6.44 -2.48 4.88
C ASP A 221 5.90 -1.27 5.66
N TYR A 222 5.39 -0.26 4.97
CA TYR A 222 4.76 0.91 5.58
C TYR A 222 3.57 0.50 6.48
N LEU A 223 2.65 -0.31 5.97
CA LEU A 223 1.49 -0.76 6.73
C LEU A 223 1.91 -1.52 8.00
N VAL A 224 2.89 -2.43 7.88
CA VAL A 224 3.41 -3.19 9.02
C VAL A 224 4.05 -2.26 10.06
N ARG A 225 4.86 -1.29 9.64
CA ARG A 225 5.46 -0.29 10.55
C ARG A 225 4.40 0.57 11.25
N GLN A 226 3.36 0.99 10.54
CA GLN A 226 2.24 1.72 11.15
C GLN A 226 1.51 0.87 12.19
N ALA A 227 1.24 -0.40 11.91
CA ALA A 227 0.60 -1.31 12.85
C ALA A 227 1.45 -1.53 14.11
N LEU A 228 2.76 -1.72 13.94
CA LEU A 228 3.71 -1.85 15.06
C LEU A 228 3.76 -0.56 15.90
N THR A 229 3.81 0.60 15.27
CA THR A 229 3.81 1.91 15.95
C THR A 229 2.52 2.14 16.73
N MET A 230 1.37 1.71 16.18
CA MET A 230 0.07 1.82 16.83
C MET A 230 -0.17 0.70 17.87
N GLY A 231 0.68 -0.32 17.94
CA GLY A 231 0.53 -1.47 18.84
C GLY A 231 -0.75 -2.27 18.58
N ARG A 232 -1.19 -2.36 17.30
CA ARG A 232 -2.48 -2.98 16.93
C ARG A 232 -2.29 -4.09 15.91
N PRO A 233 -3.04 -5.20 16.02
CA PRO A 233 -3.06 -6.23 14.99
C PRO A 233 -3.68 -5.70 13.71
N MET A 234 -3.21 -6.20 12.56
CA MET A 234 -3.66 -5.77 11.24
C MET A 234 -3.86 -6.95 10.30
N ALA A 235 -4.90 -6.85 9.47
CA ALA A 235 -5.07 -7.66 8.26
C ALA A 235 -4.79 -6.78 7.04
N ILE A 236 -3.93 -7.26 6.12
CA ILE A 236 -3.60 -6.55 4.89
C ILE A 236 -4.29 -7.25 3.73
N ASN A 237 -5.01 -6.48 2.91
CA ASN A 237 -5.57 -6.94 1.66
C ASN A 237 -4.69 -6.51 0.49
N LEU A 238 -4.30 -7.48 -0.32
CA LEU A 238 -3.53 -7.30 -1.55
C LEU A 238 -4.33 -7.90 -2.69
N SER A 239 -4.89 -7.05 -3.56
CA SER A 239 -5.71 -7.45 -4.70
C SER A 239 -4.98 -7.20 -6.02
N PHE A 240 -3.68 -7.48 -6.03
CA PHE A 240 -2.83 -7.42 -7.20
C PHE A 240 -2.24 -8.78 -7.48
N GLY A 241 -2.05 -9.08 -8.75
CA GLY A 241 -1.37 -10.28 -9.16
C GLY A 241 -0.64 -10.10 -10.48
N ASN A 242 0.25 -11.01 -10.76
CA ASN A 242 0.82 -11.25 -12.07
C ASN A 242 1.17 -12.74 -12.19
N ASN A 243 1.34 -13.18 -13.43
CA ASN A 243 1.73 -14.56 -13.73
C ASN A 243 3.24 -14.71 -13.95
N TYR A 244 4.04 -13.73 -13.49
CA TYR A 244 5.48 -13.74 -13.63
C TYR A 244 6.14 -14.17 -12.33
N GLY A 245 7.12 -15.03 -12.41
CA GLY A 245 7.90 -15.48 -11.26
C GLY A 245 8.13 -16.98 -11.28
N SER A 246 8.73 -17.49 -10.22
CA SER A 246 9.09 -18.89 -10.09
C SER A 246 7.89 -19.81 -9.85
N HIS A 247 6.77 -19.28 -9.39
CA HIS A 247 5.59 -20.03 -8.91
C HIS A 247 5.90 -21.04 -7.79
N LYS A 248 7.00 -20.84 -7.07
CA LYS A 248 7.49 -21.70 -5.97
C LYS A 248 7.55 -20.97 -4.63
N GLY A 249 7.22 -19.68 -4.59
CA GLY A 249 7.31 -18.87 -3.37
C GLY A 249 8.74 -18.46 -3.02
N ASP A 250 9.63 -18.34 -4.00
CA ASP A 250 11.06 -18.04 -3.79
C ASP A 250 11.52 -16.69 -4.39
N SER A 251 10.60 -15.89 -4.97
CA SER A 251 10.92 -14.51 -5.31
C SER A 251 11.06 -13.62 -4.07
N LEU A 252 11.76 -12.50 -4.18
CA LEU A 252 11.96 -11.60 -3.04
C LEU A 252 10.64 -11.05 -2.47
N LEU A 253 9.66 -10.77 -3.33
CA LEU A 253 8.34 -10.34 -2.88
C LEU A 253 7.59 -11.44 -2.12
N GLU A 254 7.70 -12.71 -2.58
CA GLU A 254 7.01 -13.84 -1.96
C GLU A 254 7.65 -14.26 -0.62
N THR A 255 8.95 -13.98 -0.46
CA THR A 255 9.68 -14.30 0.78
C THR A 255 9.67 -13.17 1.80
N TYR A 256 9.42 -11.93 1.39
CA TYR A 256 9.22 -10.78 2.25
C TYR A 256 7.87 -10.85 2.95
#